data_8a2d1acfde6046bf378986e54af5d1ae
#
_entry.id   8a2d1acfde6046bf378986e54af5d1ae
#
_cell.length_a   1.000
_cell.length_b   1.000
_cell.length_c   1.000
_cell.angle_alpha   90.00
_cell.angle_beta   90.00
_cell.angle_gamma   90.00
#
_symmetry.space_group_name_H-M   'P 1'
#
loop_
_entity.id
_entity.type
_entity.pdbx_description
1 polymer ?
#
loop_
_entity_poly.entity_id
_entity_poly.type
_entity_poly.pdbx_seq_one_letter_code
_entity_poly.pdbx_strand_id
1 'polypeptide(L)'
;YKVYLAEHDIVTEMAPTERAVLFRFTFPENEHSYIIVDAFDKGSYVKVIPEENKIIGYTTRNSGGVPENFKNYFIIEFDKPFTYKATVANGNLQENVTEQTTDHAGAIIGFRTHKGEQVHARIASSFISFEQAAVNMKELGKDNIEQVAKKGKEAWNQVLGKIEVEGGNLDQYRTFYSCLYRSLLFPRKFYELDANGRPIHYSPYNGQVLPGYMYTDTGFWDTFRCLFPLLNLMYPSVNKEMQEGLINTYKESGFFPEWASPGHRGCMVGNNSASVLVDAYMKGVKVDDIKTLYEGLLHGTETVSYTHLTLPTIA
;
A
#
# COMPACT_ATOMS: atom_id res chain seq x y z
N TYR A 1 -4.98 15.43 -3.01
CA TYR A 1 -6.32 15.26 -3.61
C TYR A 1 -7.34 16.13 -2.88
N LYS A 2 -8.30 16.70 -3.62
CA LYS A 2 -9.39 17.52 -3.06
C LYS A 2 -10.68 17.20 -3.81
N VAL A 3 -11.77 17.01 -3.07
CA VAL A 3 -13.11 16.76 -3.63
C VAL A 3 -14.17 17.54 -2.83
N TYR A 4 -15.18 18.02 -3.53
CA TYR A 4 -16.37 18.58 -2.95
C TYR A 4 -17.53 17.56 -3.05
N LEU A 5 -18.05 17.16 -1.91
CA LEU A 5 -19.21 16.27 -1.79
C LEU A 5 -20.49 17.11 -1.80
N ALA A 6 -21.04 17.36 -2.97
CA ALA A 6 -22.11 18.32 -3.18
C ALA A 6 -23.39 17.98 -2.42
N GLU A 7 -23.71 16.70 -2.23
CA GLU A 7 -24.93 16.26 -1.50
C GLU A 7 -24.87 16.62 -0.01
N HIS A 8 -23.65 16.82 0.53
CA HIS A 8 -23.41 17.05 1.95
C HIS A 8 -22.78 18.41 2.25
N ASP A 9 -22.45 19.18 1.22
CA ASP A 9 -21.70 20.45 1.32
C ASP A 9 -20.39 20.31 2.10
N ILE A 10 -19.67 19.19 1.87
CA ILE A 10 -18.41 18.87 2.54
C ILE A 10 -17.25 18.92 1.54
N VAL A 11 -16.19 19.63 1.91
CA VAL A 11 -14.93 19.54 1.19
C VAL A 11 -14.00 18.57 1.90
N THR A 12 -13.53 17.55 1.19
CA THR A 12 -12.55 16.58 1.70
C THR A 12 -11.23 16.76 0.96
N GLU A 13 -10.16 16.90 1.71
CA GLU A 13 -8.79 16.99 1.20
C GLU A 13 -7.94 15.90 1.83
N MET A 14 -6.99 15.34 1.05
CA MET A 14 -6.03 14.36 1.56
C MET A 14 -4.63 14.62 1.00
N ALA A 15 -3.62 14.41 1.83
CA ALA A 15 -2.22 14.47 1.46
C ALA A 15 -1.48 13.24 2.05
N PRO A 16 -1.06 12.27 1.21
CA PRO A 16 -0.41 11.04 1.66
C PRO A 16 1.10 11.19 1.80
N THR A 17 1.67 10.34 2.66
CA THR A 17 3.05 9.89 2.66
C THR A 17 3.13 8.46 2.10
N GLU A 18 4.17 7.68 2.39
CA GLU A 18 4.26 6.28 1.93
C GLU A 18 3.27 5.36 2.66
N ARG A 19 3.06 5.55 3.97
CA ARG A 19 2.25 4.64 4.83
C ARG A 19 1.22 5.37 5.69
N ALA A 20 1.17 6.71 5.56
CA ALA A 20 0.24 7.53 6.33
C ALA A 20 -0.39 8.61 5.45
N VAL A 21 -1.45 9.25 5.93
CA VAL A 21 -2.15 10.31 5.21
C VAL A 21 -2.78 11.30 6.19
N LEU A 22 -2.74 12.58 5.82
CA LEU A 22 -3.55 13.62 6.46
C LEU A 22 -4.83 13.84 5.68
N PHE A 23 -5.95 13.85 6.40
CA PHE A 23 -7.25 14.31 5.90
C PHE A 23 -7.62 15.63 6.54
N ARG A 24 -8.33 16.45 5.78
CA ARG A 24 -9.04 17.63 6.24
C ARG A 24 -10.45 17.60 5.67
N PHE A 25 -11.43 17.61 6.56
CA PHE A 25 -12.85 17.69 6.23
C PHE A 25 -13.33 19.09 6.61
N THR A 26 -13.86 19.84 5.64
CA THR A 26 -14.49 21.14 5.89
C THR A 26 -16.00 20.96 5.83
N PHE A 27 -16.67 21.15 6.95
CA PHE A 27 -18.09 20.90 7.13
C PHE A 27 -18.93 22.19 7.00
N PRO A 28 -20.22 22.05 6.62
CA PRO A 28 -21.22 23.08 6.83
C PRO A 28 -21.53 23.23 8.32
N GLU A 29 -22.40 24.19 8.68
CA GLU A 29 -23.00 24.23 10.02
C GLU A 29 -23.99 23.08 10.17
N ASN A 30 -23.73 22.18 11.13
CA ASN A 30 -24.58 21.04 11.38
C ASN A 30 -24.36 20.48 12.80
N GLU A 31 -25.47 20.14 13.48
CA GLU A 31 -25.43 19.45 14.78
C GLU A 31 -24.95 17.99 14.66
N HIS A 32 -25.01 17.40 13.45
CA HIS A 32 -24.79 15.98 13.15
C HIS A 32 -23.88 15.77 11.94
N SER A 33 -22.66 16.28 11.98
CA SER A 33 -21.65 15.99 10.97
C SER A 33 -20.98 14.66 11.29
N TYR A 34 -20.99 13.70 10.35
CA TYR A 34 -20.48 12.36 10.57
C TYR A 34 -19.28 12.02 9.69
N ILE A 35 -18.40 11.17 10.23
CA ILE A 35 -17.38 10.42 9.49
C ILE A 35 -17.62 8.94 9.74
N ILE A 36 -17.64 8.16 8.66
CA ILE A 36 -17.83 6.72 8.68
C ILE A 36 -16.50 6.06 8.31
N VAL A 37 -16.08 5.10 9.14
CA VAL A 37 -14.93 4.22 8.88
C VAL A 37 -15.47 2.84 8.57
N ASP A 38 -15.29 2.40 7.32
CA ASP A 38 -15.68 1.07 6.85
C ASP A 38 -14.42 0.18 6.79
N ALA A 39 -14.38 -0.84 7.64
CA ALA A 39 -13.26 -1.78 7.69
C ALA A 39 -13.43 -3.00 6.75
N PHE A 40 -14.43 -2.97 5.88
CA PHE A 40 -14.75 -3.98 4.87
C PHE A 40 -15.24 -5.34 5.41
N ASP A 41 -15.79 -6.12 4.48
CA ASP A 41 -16.26 -7.49 4.70
C ASP A 41 -15.11 -8.52 4.76
N LYS A 42 -15.44 -9.78 5.01
CA LYS A 42 -14.56 -10.96 5.17
C LYS A 42 -13.71 -10.95 6.43
N GLY A 43 -14.20 -10.33 7.47
CA GLY A 43 -13.57 -10.25 8.78
C GLY A 43 -12.87 -8.91 9.02
N SER A 44 -13.41 -8.17 9.98
CA SER A 44 -12.84 -6.90 10.36
C SER A 44 -13.09 -6.56 11.83
N TYR A 45 -12.32 -5.60 12.31
CA TYR A 45 -12.37 -5.11 13.68
C TYR A 45 -12.26 -3.60 13.68
N VAL A 46 -13.05 -2.96 14.54
CA VAL A 46 -12.94 -1.54 14.84
C VAL A 46 -13.10 -1.30 16.34
N LYS A 47 -12.37 -0.30 16.86
CA LYS A 47 -12.54 0.21 18.21
C LYS A 47 -12.44 1.72 18.19
N VAL A 48 -13.50 2.38 18.69
CA VAL A 48 -13.55 3.82 18.94
C VAL A 48 -13.02 4.06 20.36
N ILE A 49 -12.05 4.93 20.51
CA ILE A 49 -11.43 5.34 21.79
C ILE A 49 -11.68 6.84 21.95
N PRO A 50 -12.85 7.22 22.52
CA PRO A 50 -13.26 8.62 22.52
C PRO A 50 -12.37 9.54 23.35
N GLU A 51 -11.80 9.03 24.43
CA GLU A 51 -10.88 9.74 25.33
C GLU A 51 -9.56 10.12 24.66
N GLU A 52 -9.20 9.43 23.56
CA GLU A 52 -8.02 9.72 22.74
C GLU A 52 -8.37 10.35 21.39
N ASN A 53 -9.64 10.59 21.10
CA ASN A 53 -10.15 11.00 19.78
C ASN A 53 -9.64 10.07 18.67
N LYS A 54 -9.64 8.76 18.90
CA LYS A 54 -8.98 7.76 18.08
C LYS A 54 -9.90 6.63 17.68
N ILE A 55 -9.65 6.08 16.49
CA ILE A 55 -10.18 4.80 16.04
C ILE A 55 -9.00 3.91 15.67
N ILE A 56 -9.04 2.66 16.10
CA ILE A 56 -8.15 1.61 15.63
C ILE A 56 -8.97 0.49 15.01
N GLY A 57 -8.38 -0.22 14.08
CA GLY A 57 -9.04 -1.37 13.48
C GLY A 57 -8.13 -2.14 12.54
N TYR A 58 -8.64 -3.26 12.06
CA TYR A 58 -8.01 -4.02 10.99
C TYR A 58 -9.05 -4.62 10.05
N THR A 59 -8.60 -4.92 8.85
CA THR A 59 -9.34 -5.76 7.90
C THR A 59 -8.51 -6.98 7.53
N THR A 60 -9.17 -8.13 7.36
CA THR A 60 -8.57 -9.33 6.79
C THR A 60 -8.89 -9.48 5.30
N ARG A 61 -9.61 -8.49 4.74
CA ARG A 61 -10.01 -8.49 3.33
C ARG A 61 -8.81 -8.67 2.41
N ASN A 62 -8.83 -9.70 1.62
CA ASN A 62 -7.84 -9.99 0.59
C ASN A 62 -8.50 -10.74 -0.58
N SER A 63 -7.78 -10.87 -1.68
CA SER A 63 -8.25 -11.60 -2.87
C SER A 63 -7.62 -13.01 -2.98
N GLY A 64 -7.01 -13.51 -1.92
CA GLY A 64 -6.34 -14.81 -1.84
C GLY A 64 -4.82 -14.73 -1.94
N GLY A 65 -4.16 -15.89 -1.81
CA GLY A 65 -2.71 -16.01 -1.91
C GLY A 65 -1.93 -15.46 -0.71
N VAL A 66 -2.57 -15.39 0.46
CA VAL A 66 -1.95 -14.97 1.73
C VAL A 66 -2.26 -15.95 2.86
N PRO A 67 -1.41 -16.03 3.90
CA PRO A 67 -1.68 -16.80 5.11
C PRO A 67 -2.93 -16.30 5.87
N GLU A 68 -3.52 -17.16 6.68
CA GLU A 68 -4.75 -16.88 7.44
C GLU A 68 -4.62 -15.71 8.43
N ASN A 69 -3.41 -15.44 8.90
CA ASN A 69 -3.14 -14.34 9.83
C ASN A 69 -2.96 -12.96 9.15
N PHE A 70 -3.18 -12.87 7.83
CA PHE A 70 -3.10 -11.60 7.10
C PHE A 70 -4.07 -10.58 7.67
N LYS A 71 -3.55 -9.40 7.97
CA LYS A 71 -4.32 -8.24 8.42
C LYS A 71 -3.71 -6.95 7.88
N ASN A 72 -4.56 -5.99 7.56
CA ASN A 72 -4.16 -4.60 7.37
C ASN A 72 -4.69 -3.81 8.56
N TYR A 73 -3.82 -3.46 9.48
CA TYR A 73 -4.12 -2.65 10.66
C TYR A 73 -4.15 -1.17 10.28
N PHE A 74 -5.00 -0.40 10.95
CA PHE A 74 -5.03 1.05 10.81
C PHE A 74 -5.25 1.77 12.14
N ILE A 75 -4.73 2.98 12.22
CA ILE A 75 -4.95 3.94 13.31
C ILE A 75 -5.42 5.24 12.69
N ILE A 76 -6.47 5.83 13.27
CA ILE A 76 -7.01 7.13 12.88
C ILE A 76 -7.05 8.01 14.13
N GLU A 77 -6.36 9.15 14.12
CA GLU A 77 -6.35 10.14 15.19
C GLU A 77 -7.01 11.43 14.69
N PHE A 78 -7.98 11.95 15.46
CA PHE A 78 -8.70 13.17 15.14
C PHE A 78 -8.27 14.32 16.04
N ASP A 79 -8.29 15.54 15.50
CA ASP A 79 -7.95 16.75 16.22
C ASP A 79 -9.11 17.29 17.10
N LYS A 80 -10.29 16.65 17.06
CA LYS A 80 -11.49 17.07 17.78
C LYS A 80 -12.17 15.93 18.51
N PRO A 81 -12.78 16.21 19.68
CA PRO A 81 -13.56 15.22 20.41
C PRO A 81 -14.84 14.85 19.67
N PHE A 82 -15.28 13.62 19.84
CA PHE A 82 -16.49 13.09 19.26
C PHE A 82 -17.72 13.51 20.07
N THR A 83 -18.74 14.05 19.42
CA THR A 83 -20.06 14.32 20.00
C THR A 83 -21.01 13.13 19.88
N TYR A 84 -20.72 12.21 18.96
CA TYR A 84 -21.45 10.97 18.75
C TYR A 84 -20.47 9.84 18.39
N LYS A 85 -20.82 8.62 18.79
CA LYS A 85 -20.09 7.41 18.49
C LYS A 85 -21.00 6.21 18.43
N ALA A 86 -20.77 5.36 17.44
CA ALA A 86 -21.43 4.07 17.28
C ALA A 86 -20.53 3.13 16.48
N THR A 87 -20.83 1.85 16.48
CA THR A 87 -20.25 0.88 15.57
C THR A 87 -21.31 0.33 14.62
N VAL A 88 -20.87 -0.30 13.55
CA VAL A 88 -21.71 -1.01 12.59
C VAL A 88 -21.28 -2.47 12.57
N ALA A 89 -22.21 -3.38 12.68
CA ALA A 89 -21.99 -4.81 12.58
C ALA A 89 -22.86 -5.39 11.44
N ASN A 90 -22.22 -5.80 10.35
CA ASN A 90 -22.91 -6.38 9.19
C ASN A 90 -24.08 -5.52 8.67
N GLY A 91 -23.85 -4.21 8.55
CA GLY A 91 -24.85 -3.23 8.10
C GLY A 91 -25.83 -2.74 9.19
N ASN A 92 -25.78 -3.27 10.41
CA ASN A 92 -26.65 -2.87 11.50
C ASN A 92 -25.93 -1.91 12.45
N LEU A 93 -26.56 -0.75 12.69
CA LEU A 93 -26.06 0.24 13.63
C LEU A 93 -26.12 -0.30 15.08
N GLN A 94 -25.04 -0.11 15.81
CA GLN A 94 -24.89 -0.49 17.22
C GLN A 94 -24.58 0.77 18.03
N GLU A 95 -25.63 1.43 18.52
CA GLU A 95 -25.50 2.62 19.35
C GLU A 95 -24.84 2.29 20.69
N ASN A 96 -24.00 3.20 21.17
CA ASN A 96 -23.27 3.07 22.44
C ASN A 96 -22.29 1.87 22.52
N VAL A 97 -22.07 1.16 21.41
CA VAL A 97 -21.02 0.14 21.28
C VAL A 97 -19.81 0.78 20.64
N THR A 98 -18.65 0.66 21.27
CA THR A 98 -17.39 1.27 20.81
C THR A 98 -16.41 0.27 20.23
N GLU A 99 -16.70 -1.02 20.26
CA GLU A 99 -15.82 -2.08 19.79
C GLU A 99 -16.61 -3.18 19.10
N GLN A 100 -16.18 -3.58 17.89
CA GLN A 100 -16.81 -4.62 17.09
C GLN A 100 -15.78 -5.50 16.41
N THR A 101 -16.00 -6.81 16.45
CA THR A 101 -15.33 -7.81 15.61
C THR A 101 -16.42 -8.62 14.92
N THR A 102 -16.50 -8.54 13.61
CA THR A 102 -17.53 -9.22 12.82
C THR A 102 -17.07 -9.40 11.38
N ASP A 103 -17.89 -10.01 10.53
CA ASP A 103 -17.56 -10.14 9.11
C ASP A 103 -17.39 -8.77 8.45
N HIS A 104 -18.24 -7.80 8.76
CA HIS A 104 -18.16 -6.44 8.23
C HIS A 104 -18.37 -5.43 9.37
N ALA A 105 -17.27 -4.96 9.95
CA ALA A 105 -17.27 -3.96 11.00
C ALA A 105 -17.08 -2.55 10.45
N GLY A 106 -17.72 -1.58 11.09
CA GLY A 106 -17.52 -0.16 10.81
C GLY A 106 -17.65 0.67 12.09
N ALA A 107 -17.19 1.92 12.02
CA ALA A 107 -17.36 2.90 13.08
C ALA A 107 -17.98 4.18 12.52
N ILE A 108 -18.83 4.82 13.31
CA ILE A 108 -19.43 6.12 13.01
C ILE A 108 -19.07 7.05 14.15
N ILE A 109 -18.44 8.17 13.83
CA ILE A 109 -18.18 9.25 14.77
C ILE A 109 -18.86 10.53 14.29
N GLY A 110 -19.33 11.33 15.22
CA GLY A 110 -20.02 12.58 14.92
C GLY A 110 -19.34 13.79 15.57
N PHE A 111 -19.60 14.93 14.96
CA PHE A 111 -19.13 16.24 15.38
C PHE A 111 -20.31 17.24 15.31
N ARG A 112 -20.28 18.22 16.19
CA ARG A 112 -21.09 19.43 16.02
C ARG A 112 -20.19 20.46 15.35
N THR A 113 -20.60 20.96 14.18
CA THR A 113 -19.75 21.82 13.37
C THR A 113 -20.41 23.17 13.08
N HIS A 114 -19.61 24.22 13.04
CA HIS A 114 -19.99 25.53 12.52
C HIS A 114 -19.65 25.61 11.02
N LYS A 115 -20.19 26.61 10.33
CA LYS A 115 -19.96 26.81 8.91
C LYS A 115 -18.46 26.97 8.60
N GLY A 116 -17.92 26.11 7.77
CA GLY A 116 -16.51 26.12 7.37
C GLY A 116 -15.58 25.53 8.41
N GLU A 117 -16.11 24.88 9.44
CA GLU A 117 -15.30 24.24 10.46
C GLU A 117 -14.52 23.05 9.90
N GLN A 118 -13.25 22.94 10.26
CA GLN A 118 -12.36 21.90 9.81
C GLN A 118 -12.12 20.86 10.90
N VAL A 119 -12.22 19.59 10.49
CA VAL A 119 -11.82 18.43 11.28
C VAL A 119 -10.68 17.75 10.56
N HIS A 120 -9.58 17.48 11.25
CA HIS A 120 -8.43 16.80 10.70
C HIS A 120 -8.33 15.38 11.22
N ALA A 121 -7.92 14.46 10.34
CA ALA A 121 -7.62 13.09 10.71
C ALA A 121 -6.21 12.71 10.22
N ARG A 122 -5.43 12.10 11.10
CA ARG A 122 -4.15 11.47 10.82
C ARG A 122 -4.39 9.98 10.74
N ILE A 123 -4.06 9.37 9.61
CA ILE A 123 -4.31 7.94 9.38
C ILE A 123 -2.99 7.28 9.02
N ALA A 124 -2.71 6.14 9.62
CA ALA A 124 -1.63 5.27 9.20
C ALA A 124 -2.07 3.82 9.18
N SER A 125 -1.46 3.04 8.31
CA SER A 125 -1.72 1.60 8.20
C SER A 125 -0.44 0.79 8.31
N SER A 126 -0.59 -0.51 8.63
CA SER A 126 0.47 -1.49 8.69
C SER A 126 -0.05 -2.89 8.40
N PHE A 127 0.74 -3.71 7.72
CA PHE A 127 0.47 -5.15 7.60
C PHE A 127 1.06 -5.96 8.77
N ILE A 128 1.74 -5.31 9.71
CA ILE A 128 2.47 -5.94 10.80
C ILE A 128 1.68 -5.90 12.11
N SER A 129 1.37 -4.68 12.61
CA SER A 129 0.66 -4.51 13.88
C SER A 129 0.15 -3.07 14.09
N PHE A 130 -0.62 -2.84 15.16
CA PHE A 130 -1.00 -1.48 15.58
C PHE A 130 0.22 -0.65 16.01
N GLU A 131 1.19 -1.26 16.70
CA GLU A 131 2.42 -0.60 17.12
C GLU A 131 3.22 -0.11 15.90
N GLN A 132 3.28 -0.93 14.86
CA GLN A 132 3.96 -0.57 13.62
C GLN A 132 3.17 0.52 12.86
N ALA A 133 1.85 0.47 12.85
CA ALA A 133 1.03 1.57 12.30
C ALA A 133 1.30 2.89 13.04
N ALA A 134 1.50 2.86 14.37
CA ALA A 134 1.91 4.04 15.13
C ALA A 134 3.33 4.52 14.79
N VAL A 135 4.24 3.62 14.42
CA VAL A 135 5.56 4.00 13.87
C VAL A 135 5.38 4.67 12.51
N ASN A 136 4.57 4.11 11.62
CA ASN A 136 4.29 4.67 10.29
C ASN A 136 3.61 6.04 10.38
N MET A 137 2.77 6.29 11.39
CA MET A 137 2.16 7.60 11.65
C MET A 137 3.19 8.72 11.82
N LYS A 138 4.41 8.41 12.27
CA LYS A 138 5.50 9.39 12.44
C LYS A 138 5.98 9.98 11.11
N GLU A 139 5.66 9.37 9.97
CA GLU A 139 5.96 9.95 8.64
C GLU A 139 5.32 11.33 8.45
N LEU A 140 4.17 11.58 9.07
CA LEU A 140 3.47 12.85 9.03
C LEU A 140 4.14 13.95 9.88
N GLY A 141 4.98 13.58 10.85
CA GLY A 141 5.65 14.54 11.73
C GLY A 141 4.66 15.50 12.40
N LYS A 142 4.97 16.80 12.35
CA LYS A 142 4.12 17.90 12.82
C LYS A 142 3.56 18.73 11.64
N ASP A 143 3.67 18.20 10.43
CA ASP A 143 3.27 18.93 9.22
C ASP A 143 1.75 19.10 9.15
N ASN A 144 1.33 20.22 8.60
CA ASN A 144 -0.04 20.42 8.14
C ASN A 144 -0.24 19.82 6.74
N ILE A 145 -1.48 19.83 6.26
CA ILE A 145 -1.83 19.17 4.99
C ILE A 145 -1.13 19.83 3.78
N GLU A 146 -0.91 21.15 3.80
CA GLU A 146 -0.20 21.88 2.76
C GLU A 146 1.28 21.48 2.70
N GLN A 147 1.90 21.29 3.86
CA GLN A 147 3.30 20.87 3.96
C GLN A 147 3.47 19.43 3.47
N VAL A 148 2.59 18.52 3.86
CA VAL A 148 2.62 17.13 3.37
C VAL A 148 2.38 17.10 1.85
N ALA A 149 1.39 17.85 1.34
CA ALA A 149 1.11 17.95 -0.09
C ALA A 149 2.30 18.50 -0.88
N LYS A 150 3.00 19.51 -0.32
CA LYS A 150 4.22 20.05 -0.92
C LYS A 150 5.33 19.02 -1.01
N LYS A 151 5.61 18.30 0.09
CA LYS A 151 6.59 17.21 0.12
C LYS A 151 6.25 16.11 -0.90
N GLY A 152 4.98 15.70 -1.00
CA GLY A 152 4.53 14.73 -2.00
C GLY A 152 4.76 15.23 -3.44
N LYS A 153 4.49 16.50 -3.71
CA LYS A 153 4.76 17.12 -5.02
C LYS A 153 6.27 17.13 -5.33
N GLU A 154 7.09 17.48 -4.37
CA GLU A 154 8.56 17.50 -4.52
C GLU A 154 9.10 16.09 -4.78
N ALA A 155 8.64 15.08 -4.04
CA ALA A 155 9.02 13.68 -4.24
C ALA A 155 8.68 13.20 -5.66
N TRP A 156 7.47 13.46 -6.13
CA TRP A 156 7.06 13.11 -7.49
C TRP A 156 7.82 13.89 -8.57
N ASN A 157 8.10 15.19 -8.35
CA ASN A 157 8.91 15.97 -9.28
C ASN A 157 10.35 15.45 -9.40
N GLN A 158 10.96 14.99 -8.31
CA GLN A 158 12.29 14.36 -8.34
C GLN A 158 12.29 13.06 -9.16
N VAL A 159 11.22 12.29 -9.08
CA VAL A 159 11.09 11.02 -9.80
C VAL A 159 10.78 11.26 -11.28
N LEU A 160 9.73 12.03 -11.59
CA LEU A 160 9.29 12.28 -12.95
C LEU A 160 10.23 13.20 -13.74
N GLY A 161 10.87 14.14 -13.05
CA GLY A 161 11.81 15.10 -13.65
C GLY A 161 13.17 14.51 -14.07
N LYS A 162 13.38 13.19 -13.91
CA LYS A 162 14.53 12.50 -14.53
C LYS A 162 14.47 12.45 -16.05
N ILE A 163 13.30 12.65 -16.63
CA ILE A 163 13.10 12.76 -18.07
C ILE A 163 12.43 14.10 -18.33
N GLU A 164 13.14 14.96 -19.03
CA GLU A 164 12.61 16.25 -19.50
C GLU A 164 12.29 16.15 -20.99
N VAL A 165 11.08 16.56 -21.38
CA VAL A 165 10.58 16.48 -22.77
C VAL A 165 10.35 17.89 -23.28
N GLU A 166 10.85 18.20 -24.47
CA GLU A 166 10.69 19.48 -25.15
C GLU A 166 10.01 19.32 -26.52
N GLY A 167 9.45 20.42 -27.03
CA GLY A 167 8.92 20.49 -28.41
C GLY A 167 7.51 19.91 -28.59
N GLY A 168 6.82 19.51 -27.51
CA GLY A 168 5.46 19.02 -27.56
C GLY A 168 4.39 20.07 -27.26
N ASN A 169 3.12 19.78 -27.55
CA ASN A 169 1.98 20.52 -27.04
C ASN A 169 1.57 20.02 -25.64
N LEU A 170 0.64 20.74 -24.99
CA LEU A 170 0.22 20.41 -23.62
C LEU A 170 -0.35 18.98 -23.47
N ASP A 171 -1.09 18.48 -24.45
CA ASP A 171 -1.69 17.15 -24.39
C ASP A 171 -0.64 16.04 -24.55
N GLN A 172 0.40 16.29 -25.34
CA GLN A 172 1.55 15.39 -25.45
C GLN A 172 2.33 15.33 -24.13
N TYR A 173 2.57 16.45 -23.47
CA TYR A 173 3.19 16.48 -22.14
C TYR A 173 2.33 15.73 -21.10
N ARG A 174 1.02 16.00 -21.06
CA ARG A 174 0.10 15.30 -20.15
C ARG A 174 0.11 13.80 -20.39
N THR A 175 0.08 13.35 -21.62
CA THR A 175 0.14 11.93 -21.99
C THR A 175 1.44 11.31 -21.52
N PHE A 176 2.58 11.92 -21.86
CA PHE A 176 3.90 11.40 -21.50
C PHE A 176 4.05 11.25 -19.97
N TYR A 177 3.84 12.34 -19.22
CA TYR A 177 4.02 12.30 -17.77
C TYR A 177 2.98 11.46 -17.03
N SER A 178 1.75 11.37 -17.56
CA SER A 178 0.74 10.44 -17.01
C SER A 178 1.14 8.98 -17.23
N CYS A 179 1.71 8.64 -18.38
CA CYS A 179 2.22 7.30 -18.66
C CYS A 179 3.44 6.97 -17.78
N LEU A 180 4.39 7.90 -17.66
CA LEU A 180 5.55 7.73 -16.79
C LEU A 180 5.13 7.57 -15.32
N TYR A 181 4.21 8.41 -14.83
CA TYR A 181 3.65 8.27 -13.50
C TYR A 181 3.02 6.88 -13.27
N ARG A 182 2.18 6.41 -14.19
CA ARG A 182 1.54 5.10 -14.10
C ARG A 182 2.56 3.95 -14.10
N SER A 183 3.63 4.06 -14.87
CA SER A 183 4.71 3.06 -14.89
C SER A 183 5.41 2.92 -13.54
N LEU A 184 5.31 3.91 -12.66
CA LEU A 184 5.97 3.93 -11.36
C LEU A 184 5.02 3.63 -10.17
N LEU A 185 3.75 3.28 -10.44
CA LEU A 185 2.78 2.92 -9.41
C LEU A 185 2.94 1.46 -8.94
N PHE A 186 3.54 0.60 -9.76
CA PHE A 186 3.72 -0.82 -9.49
C PHE A 186 5.13 -1.28 -9.93
N PRO A 187 5.74 -2.23 -9.23
CA PRO A 187 5.28 -2.90 -7.99
C PRO A 187 5.15 -1.95 -6.82
N ARG A 188 4.26 -2.26 -5.88
CA ARG A 188 4.09 -1.49 -4.65
C ARG A 188 5.08 -1.95 -3.57
N LYS A 189 5.58 -0.99 -2.76
CA LYS A 189 6.31 -1.28 -1.53
C LYS A 189 5.39 -2.04 -0.58
N PHE A 190 5.83 -3.20 -0.13
CA PHE A 190 5.14 -4.03 0.86
C PHE A 190 5.94 -4.18 2.15
N TYR A 191 7.06 -3.48 2.24
CA TYR A 191 7.86 -3.37 3.45
C TYR A 191 7.54 -2.08 4.21
N GLU A 192 7.84 -2.10 5.47
CA GLU A 192 7.71 -0.98 6.40
C GLU A 192 9.08 -0.68 7.00
N LEU A 193 9.20 0.41 7.74
CA LEU A 193 10.43 0.75 8.44
C LEU A 193 10.22 0.58 9.95
N ASP A 194 11.11 -0.16 10.60
CA ASP A 194 11.09 -0.29 12.05
C ASP A 194 11.43 1.05 12.73
N ALA A 195 11.39 1.10 14.07
CA ALA A 195 11.69 2.32 14.83
C ALA A 195 13.13 2.85 14.60
N ASN A 196 14.03 2.04 14.04
CA ASN A 196 15.41 2.40 13.72
C ASN A 196 15.59 2.71 12.23
N GLY A 197 14.51 2.74 11.44
CA GLY A 197 14.54 2.98 10.00
C GLY A 197 15.01 1.81 9.14
N ARG A 198 15.01 0.57 9.68
CA ARG A 198 15.41 -0.62 8.94
C ARG A 198 14.19 -1.26 8.28
N PRO A 199 14.31 -1.75 7.01
CA PRO A 199 13.20 -2.41 6.34
C PRO A 199 12.83 -3.72 7.03
N ILE A 200 11.54 -3.88 7.28
CA ILE A 200 10.88 -5.08 7.79
C ILE A 200 9.58 -5.28 7.02
N HIS A 201 9.10 -6.50 6.92
CA HIS A 201 7.82 -6.76 6.25
C HIS A 201 7.07 -7.93 6.88
N TYR A 202 5.75 -7.90 6.73
CA TYR A 202 4.93 -9.10 6.87
C TYR A 202 5.14 -9.95 5.61
N SER A 203 5.53 -11.21 5.78
CA SER A 203 5.66 -12.13 4.66
C SER A 203 4.29 -12.57 4.15
N PRO A 204 3.90 -12.22 2.92
CA PRO A 204 2.64 -12.69 2.35
C PRO A 204 2.69 -14.17 1.94
N TYR A 205 3.80 -14.85 2.20
CA TYR A 205 4.05 -16.25 1.85
C TYR A 205 3.96 -17.17 3.06
N ASN A 206 4.51 -16.78 4.20
CA ASN A 206 4.56 -17.62 5.41
C ASN A 206 3.95 -16.97 6.66
N GLY A 207 3.50 -15.71 6.58
CA GLY A 207 2.81 -15.01 7.67
C GLY A 207 3.72 -14.51 8.81
N GLN A 208 5.03 -14.57 8.65
CA GLN A 208 5.99 -14.08 9.64
C GLN A 208 6.35 -12.61 9.37
N VAL A 209 6.82 -11.91 10.40
CA VAL A 209 7.44 -10.60 10.26
C VAL A 209 8.94 -10.79 10.14
N LEU A 210 9.50 -10.38 9.01
CA LEU A 210 10.89 -10.66 8.62
C LEU A 210 11.63 -9.37 8.24
N PRO A 211 12.96 -9.32 8.36
CA PRO A 211 13.75 -8.17 7.92
C PRO A 211 13.89 -8.12 6.39
N GLY A 212 14.09 -6.93 5.85
CA GLY A 212 14.40 -6.70 4.45
C GLY A 212 13.24 -6.16 3.63
N TYR A 213 13.52 -5.93 2.36
CA TYR A 213 12.56 -5.39 1.39
C TYR A 213 11.56 -6.45 0.94
N MET A 214 10.34 -6.01 0.65
CA MET A 214 9.32 -6.78 0.00
C MET A 214 8.51 -5.86 -0.92
N TYR A 215 8.21 -6.35 -2.13
CA TYR A 215 7.40 -5.65 -3.12
C TYR A 215 6.30 -6.58 -3.62
N THR A 216 5.16 -6.00 -4.00
CA THR A 216 4.00 -6.78 -4.44
C THR A 216 3.21 -6.07 -5.55
N ASP A 217 2.10 -6.67 -5.96
CA ASP A 217 1.17 -6.18 -6.97
C ASP A 217 1.82 -5.98 -8.34
N THR A 218 2.47 -7.03 -8.84
CA THR A 218 3.01 -7.05 -10.19
C THR A 218 2.92 -8.43 -10.84
N GLY A 219 2.60 -8.44 -12.14
CA GLY A 219 2.73 -9.59 -13.02
C GLY A 219 4.00 -9.47 -13.86
N PHE A 220 4.87 -10.47 -13.78
CA PHE A 220 6.18 -10.38 -14.44
C PHE A 220 6.09 -10.59 -15.95
N TRP A 221 5.12 -11.36 -16.43
CA TRP A 221 4.85 -11.49 -17.87
C TRP A 221 4.50 -10.14 -18.52
N ASP A 222 3.78 -9.29 -17.81
CA ASP A 222 3.40 -7.96 -18.29
C ASP A 222 4.56 -6.97 -18.28
N THR A 223 5.48 -7.11 -17.32
CA THR A 223 6.42 -6.03 -16.93
C THR A 223 7.88 -6.29 -17.34
N PHE A 224 8.27 -7.54 -17.64
CA PHE A 224 9.69 -7.87 -17.91
C PHE A 224 10.24 -7.24 -19.19
N ARG A 225 9.37 -6.96 -20.18
CA ARG A 225 9.83 -6.44 -21.48
C ARG A 225 10.16 -4.96 -21.47
N CYS A 226 9.43 -4.16 -20.68
CA CYS A 226 9.53 -2.70 -20.74
C CYS A 226 9.75 -2.07 -19.37
N LEU A 227 8.92 -2.40 -18.37
CA LEU A 227 8.97 -1.72 -17.07
C LEU A 227 10.29 -1.97 -16.35
N PHE A 228 10.68 -3.22 -16.12
CA PHE A 228 11.93 -3.53 -15.44
C PHE A 228 13.18 -3.08 -16.19
N PRO A 229 13.28 -3.17 -17.54
CA PRO A 229 14.33 -2.51 -18.30
C PRO A 229 14.39 -0.99 -18.10
N LEU A 230 13.24 -0.30 -18.04
CA LEU A 230 13.17 1.12 -17.71
C LEU A 230 13.68 1.39 -16.28
N LEU A 231 13.28 0.58 -15.30
CA LEU A 231 13.74 0.70 -13.92
C LEU A 231 15.24 0.47 -13.79
N ASN A 232 15.82 -0.48 -14.53
CA ASN A 232 17.26 -0.69 -14.60
C ASN A 232 18.01 0.57 -15.07
N LEU A 233 17.45 1.25 -16.07
CA LEU A 233 18.08 2.42 -16.66
C LEU A 233 17.91 3.67 -15.80
N MET A 234 16.68 3.96 -15.34
CA MET A 234 16.32 5.25 -14.74
C MET A 234 16.32 5.22 -13.21
N TYR A 235 16.05 4.06 -12.61
CA TYR A 235 15.82 3.92 -11.16
C TYR A 235 16.55 2.70 -10.58
N PRO A 236 17.87 2.51 -10.85
CA PRO A 236 18.59 1.28 -10.49
C PRO A 236 18.63 1.03 -8.98
N SER A 237 18.65 2.06 -8.14
CA SER A 237 18.63 1.90 -6.68
C SER A 237 17.28 1.33 -6.18
N VAL A 238 16.17 1.82 -6.70
CA VAL A 238 14.84 1.29 -6.37
C VAL A 238 14.69 -0.12 -6.93
N ASN A 239 15.18 -0.38 -8.14
CA ASN A 239 15.13 -1.73 -8.68
C ASN A 239 16.02 -2.72 -7.89
N LYS A 240 17.14 -2.27 -7.30
CA LYS A 240 17.92 -3.10 -6.37
C LYS A 240 17.07 -3.57 -5.20
N GLU A 241 16.33 -2.68 -4.56
CA GLU A 241 15.39 -3.04 -3.47
C GLU A 241 14.35 -4.08 -3.94
N MET A 242 13.81 -3.92 -5.16
CA MET A 242 12.87 -4.88 -5.74
C MET A 242 13.52 -6.25 -5.99
N GLN A 243 14.76 -6.30 -6.47
CA GLN A 243 15.50 -7.54 -6.67
C GLN A 243 15.78 -8.25 -5.31
N GLU A 244 16.14 -7.49 -4.28
CA GLU A 244 16.30 -8.01 -2.91
C GLU A 244 14.97 -8.54 -2.35
N GLY A 245 13.85 -7.86 -2.64
CA GLY A 245 12.49 -8.34 -2.32
C GLY A 245 12.16 -9.66 -3.00
N LEU A 246 12.57 -9.86 -4.26
CA LEU A 246 12.40 -11.14 -4.96
C LEU A 246 13.22 -12.27 -4.33
N ILE A 247 14.47 -11.97 -3.91
CA ILE A 247 15.29 -12.94 -3.18
C ILE A 247 14.60 -13.32 -1.85
N ASN A 248 14.05 -12.36 -1.13
CA ASN A 248 13.28 -12.65 0.10
C ASN A 248 12.04 -13.51 -0.22
N THR A 249 11.32 -13.23 -1.31
CA THR A 249 10.21 -14.08 -1.76
C THR A 249 10.66 -15.52 -1.97
N TYR A 250 11.78 -15.75 -2.63
CA TYR A 250 12.33 -17.09 -2.81
C TYR A 250 12.67 -17.77 -1.47
N LYS A 251 13.36 -17.07 -0.56
CA LYS A 251 13.70 -17.58 0.78
C LYS A 251 12.47 -17.97 1.59
N GLU A 252 11.37 -17.25 1.44
CA GLU A 252 10.15 -17.38 2.24
C GLU A 252 9.14 -18.38 1.66
N SER A 253 9.14 -18.58 0.35
CA SER A 253 8.17 -19.44 -0.36
C SER A 253 8.80 -20.61 -1.13
N GLY A 254 10.10 -20.58 -1.38
CA GLY A 254 10.82 -21.55 -2.20
C GLY A 254 10.76 -21.26 -3.71
N PHE A 255 10.07 -20.22 -4.17
CA PHE A 255 9.93 -19.87 -5.59
C PHE A 255 9.97 -18.37 -5.83
N PHE A 256 10.51 -17.96 -6.98
CA PHE A 256 10.23 -16.63 -7.51
C PHE A 256 8.81 -16.54 -8.05
N PRO A 257 8.11 -15.40 -7.88
CA PRO A 257 6.71 -15.28 -8.29
C PRO A 257 6.57 -15.02 -9.79
N GLU A 258 5.49 -15.50 -10.41
CA GLU A 258 5.06 -15.05 -11.74
C GLU A 258 4.07 -13.89 -11.64
N TRP A 259 3.28 -13.88 -10.60
CA TRP A 259 2.45 -12.76 -10.15
C TRP A 259 2.39 -12.76 -8.62
N ALA A 260 2.69 -11.61 -8.03
CA ALA A 260 2.51 -11.37 -6.61
C ALA A 260 1.36 -10.36 -6.37
N SER A 261 0.40 -10.72 -5.46
CA SER A 261 -0.69 -9.79 -5.09
C SER A 261 -1.48 -10.31 -3.86
N PRO A 262 -1.05 -10.02 -2.61
CA PRO A 262 0.32 -9.72 -2.23
C PRO A 262 1.24 -10.94 -2.27
N GLY A 263 0.76 -12.18 -2.09
CA GLY A 263 1.51 -13.42 -2.25
C GLY A 263 1.40 -14.01 -3.65
N HIS A 264 1.79 -15.27 -3.83
CA HIS A 264 1.75 -15.94 -5.12
C HIS A 264 0.34 -16.00 -5.72
N ARG A 265 0.24 -15.76 -7.02
CA ARG A 265 -0.97 -15.93 -7.82
C ARG A 265 -0.74 -16.97 -8.91
N GLY A 266 -1.51 -18.04 -8.89
CA GLY A 266 -1.44 -19.14 -9.88
C GLY A 266 -2.20 -18.84 -11.17
N CYS A 267 -1.99 -17.68 -11.79
CA CYS A 267 -2.77 -17.24 -12.95
C CYS A 267 -1.92 -16.85 -14.17
N MET A 268 -0.59 -16.88 -14.07
CA MET A 268 0.32 -16.47 -15.15
C MET A 268 1.19 -17.62 -15.61
N VAL A 269 1.64 -17.52 -16.86
CA VAL A 269 2.51 -18.51 -17.50
C VAL A 269 3.98 -18.07 -17.52
N GLY A 270 4.87 -19.03 -17.58
CA GLY A 270 6.31 -18.82 -17.79
C GLY A 270 7.11 -18.63 -16.52
N ASN A 271 8.37 -18.21 -16.70
CA ASN A 271 9.32 -17.87 -15.65
C ASN A 271 9.91 -16.49 -15.94
N ASN A 272 9.03 -15.48 -15.96
CA ASN A 272 9.39 -14.12 -16.38
C ASN A 272 10.08 -13.32 -15.27
N SER A 273 9.89 -13.68 -14.02
CA SER A 273 10.68 -13.13 -12.89
C SER A 273 12.15 -13.47 -13.03
N ALA A 274 12.49 -14.66 -13.55
CA ALA A 274 13.87 -15.04 -13.87
C ALA A 274 14.48 -14.08 -14.90
N SER A 275 13.74 -13.71 -15.95
CA SER A 275 14.19 -12.74 -16.94
C SER A 275 14.47 -11.37 -16.33
N VAL A 276 13.61 -10.91 -15.40
CA VAL A 276 13.77 -9.64 -14.66
C VAL A 276 15.05 -9.66 -13.81
N LEU A 277 15.30 -10.76 -13.09
CA LEU A 277 16.47 -10.92 -12.22
C LEU A 277 17.78 -10.95 -13.03
N VAL A 278 17.81 -11.72 -14.11
CA VAL A 278 19.00 -11.84 -14.96
C VAL A 278 19.28 -10.52 -15.70
N ASP A 279 18.27 -9.87 -16.25
CA ASP A 279 18.41 -8.57 -16.93
C ASP A 279 18.98 -7.50 -15.99
N ALA A 280 18.46 -7.43 -14.74
CA ALA A 280 18.95 -6.51 -13.72
C ALA A 280 20.44 -6.78 -13.40
N TYR A 281 20.81 -8.02 -13.18
CA TYR A 281 22.20 -8.43 -12.90
C TYR A 281 23.13 -8.07 -14.05
N MET A 282 22.77 -8.40 -15.30
CA MET A 282 23.55 -8.12 -16.50
C MET A 282 23.74 -6.61 -16.74
N LYS A 283 22.80 -5.79 -16.30
CA LYS A 283 22.85 -4.32 -16.37
C LYS A 283 23.53 -3.67 -15.15
N GLY A 284 24.11 -4.47 -14.26
CA GLY A 284 24.91 -3.99 -13.14
C GLY A 284 24.12 -3.64 -11.88
N VAL A 285 22.83 -3.99 -11.79
CA VAL A 285 22.05 -3.92 -10.55
C VAL A 285 22.46 -5.10 -9.67
N LYS A 286 23.44 -4.84 -8.79
CA LYS A 286 24.03 -5.87 -7.94
C LYS A 286 23.20 -6.04 -6.67
N VAL A 287 22.78 -7.27 -6.40
CA VAL A 287 22.16 -7.69 -5.14
C VAL A 287 23.22 -8.25 -4.20
N ASP A 288 22.95 -8.21 -2.90
CA ASP A 288 23.92 -8.63 -1.90
C ASP A 288 24.02 -10.17 -1.83
N ASP A 289 22.93 -10.89 -2.08
CA ASP A 289 22.87 -12.37 -2.03
C ASP A 289 22.68 -13.00 -3.41
N ILE A 290 23.72 -12.87 -4.23
CA ILE A 290 23.73 -13.43 -5.59
C ILE A 290 23.66 -14.96 -5.60
N LYS A 291 24.15 -15.62 -4.54
CA LYS A 291 24.12 -17.07 -4.44
C LYS A 291 22.68 -17.58 -4.33
N THR A 292 21.89 -17.04 -3.43
CA THR A 292 20.47 -17.38 -3.28
C THR A 292 19.69 -17.05 -4.56
N LEU A 293 19.98 -15.93 -5.23
CA LEU A 293 19.37 -15.62 -6.50
C LEU A 293 19.64 -16.72 -7.54
N TYR A 294 20.88 -17.16 -7.68
CA TYR A 294 21.26 -18.21 -8.63
C TYR A 294 20.63 -19.57 -8.29
N GLU A 295 20.63 -19.94 -7.02
CA GLU A 295 19.97 -21.17 -6.53
C GLU A 295 18.46 -21.16 -6.85
N GLY A 296 17.79 -20.02 -6.64
CA GLY A 296 16.38 -19.88 -6.96
C GLY A 296 16.06 -19.95 -8.45
N LEU A 297 16.96 -19.42 -9.30
CA LEU A 297 16.82 -19.56 -10.76
C LEU A 297 16.97 -21.03 -11.19
N LEU A 298 17.96 -21.74 -10.67
CA LEU A 298 18.15 -23.18 -10.95
C LEU A 298 16.94 -23.99 -10.46
N HIS A 299 16.49 -23.75 -9.23
CA HIS A 299 15.33 -24.45 -8.68
C HIS A 299 14.09 -24.28 -9.58
N GLY A 300 13.85 -23.08 -10.11
CA GLY A 300 12.73 -22.82 -11.03
C GLY A 300 12.85 -23.49 -12.39
N THR A 301 14.04 -23.98 -12.79
CA THR A 301 14.23 -24.79 -14.01
C THR A 301 14.05 -26.30 -13.77
N GLU A 302 14.28 -26.76 -12.57
CA GLU A 302 14.24 -28.19 -12.21
C GLU A 302 12.90 -28.59 -11.64
N THR A 303 12.16 -27.65 -11.02
CA THR A 303 10.93 -27.89 -10.30
C THR A 303 9.85 -26.93 -10.77
N VAL A 304 8.67 -27.46 -11.08
CA VAL A 304 7.50 -26.65 -11.45
C VAL A 304 6.74 -26.23 -10.21
N SER A 305 6.68 -24.92 -9.98
CA SER A 305 5.80 -24.37 -8.94
C SER A 305 4.32 -24.60 -9.29
N TYR A 306 3.47 -24.78 -8.29
CA TYR A 306 2.01 -24.79 -8.46
C TYR A 306 1.47 -23.48 -9.06
N THR A 307 2.26 -22.43 -9.04
CA THR A 307 1.92 -21.13 -9.66
C THR A 307 2.23 -21.08 -11.17
N HIS A 308 3.00 -22.04 -11.69
CA HIS A 308 3.28 -22.14 -13.10
C HIS A 308 2.15 -22.92 -13.80
N LEU A 309 1.42 -22.24 -14.67
CA LEU A 309 0.55 -22.95 -15.62
C LEU A 309 1.44 -23.65 -16.63
N THR A 310 1.60 -24.96 -16.52
CA THR A 310 2.15 -25.78 -17.58
C THR A 310 1.21 -25.68 -18.77
N LEU A 311 1.71 -25.21 -19.91
CA LEU A 311 1.01 -25.43 -21.17
C LEU A 311 0.83 -26.93 -21.30
N PRO A 312 -0.38 -27.43 -21.62
CA PRO A 312 -0.55 -28.84 -21.91
C PRO A 312 0.43 -29.19 -23.04
N THR A 313 1.37 -30.06 -22.74
CA THR A 313 2.22 -30.66 -23.77
C THR A 313 1.24 -31.38 -24.69
N ILE A 314 1.04 -30.86 -25.87
CA ILE A 314 0.34 -31.59 -26.93
C ILE A 314 1.29 -32.74 -27.30
N ALA A 315 0.98 -33.92 -26.76
CA ALA A 315 1.62 -35.16 -27.17
C ALA A 315 1.17 -35.55 -28.56
#